data_0ad1f8bc0904c093e4331dda62516f86
#
_entry.id   0ad1f8bc0904c093e4331dda62516f86
#
_cell.length_a   1.000
_cell.length_b   1.000
_cell.length_c   1.000
_cell.angle_alpha   90.00
_cell.angle_beta   90.00
_cell.angle_gamma   90.00
#
_symmetry.space_group_name_H-M   'P 1'
#
loop_
_entity.id
_entity.type
_entity.pdbx_description
1 polymer ?
#
loop_
_entity_poly.entity_id
_entity_poly.type
_entity_poly.pdbx_seq_one_letter_code
_entity_poly.pdbx_strand_id
1 'polypeptide(L)'
;MPHSNANAAPLLTDNLAFLNSLDLDTGVLDLACGRGRNGLFLARNKIPVTFADRDGDALDHIAETLAAAGLDGECWPLDLEAGDVGLLAGRSFDAVLVFNYLHRLLFDSLRAAIRPGGLIFYETFTLQQRKFGKPHSAAFLLRGNELREHFRDWEILHYFEGQLANPARAIANLIARKPSQGTSRQ
;
A
#
# COMPACT_ATOMS: atom_id res chain seq x y z
N MET A 1 -12.99 -23.99 -1.73
CA MET A 1 -13.75 -22.87 -2.32
C MET A 1 -12.75 -22.02 -3.08
N PRO A 2 -12.87 -21.89 -4.40
CA PRO A 2 -11.96 -21.06 -5.16
C PRO A 2 -12.25 -19.61 -4.78
N HIS A 3 -11.29 -18.95 -4.14
CA HIS A 3 -11.35 -17.52 -3.97
C HIS A 3 -11.16 -16.90 -5.35
N SER A 4 -12.29 -16.48 -5.90
CA SER A 4 -12.45 -15.73 -7.13
C SER A 4 -11.40 -14.63 -7.29
N ASN A 5 -11.04 -14.33 -8.51
CA ASN A 5 -10.33 -13.16 -8.99
C ASN A 5 -10.61 -11.94 -8.12
N ALA A 6 -9.80 -11.75 -7.08
CA ALA A 6 -9.88 -10.54 -6.29
C ALA A 6 -9.34 -9.43 -7.18
N ASN A 7 -10.23 -8.66 -7.78
CA ASN A 7 -9.87 -7.45 -8.51
C ASN A 7 -9.04 -6.52 -7.61
N ALA A 8 -8.13 -5.77 -8.20
CA ALA A 8 -7.38 -4.73 -7.48
C ALA A 8 -8.32 -3.77 -6.75
N ALA A 9 -7.84 -3.15 -5.70
CA ALA A 9 -8.65 -2.25 -4.89
C ALA A 9 -9.17 -1.05 -5.71
N PRO A 10 -10.44 -0.63 -5.55
CA PRO A 10 -10.98 0.54 -6.26
C PRO A 10 -10.15 1.80 -6.05
N LEU A 11 -9.64 2.03 -4.83
CA LEU A 11 -8.73 3.15 -4.57
C LEU A 11 -7.56 3.19 -5.56
N LEU A 12 -7.01 2.03 -5.93
CA LEU A 12 -5.91 1.94 -6.88
C LEU A 12 -6.39 2.07 -8.33
N THR A 13 -7.43 1.33 -8.71
CA THR A 13 -7.90 1.30 -10.12
C THR A 13 -8.45 2.64 -10.58
N ASP A 14 -9.22 3.30 -9.72
CA ASP A 14 -9.87 4.56 -10.03
C ASP A 14 -8.89 5.75 -10.04
N ASN A 15 -7.71 5.56 -9.44
CA ASN A 15 -6.69 6.59 -9.28
C ASN A 15 -5.34 6.23 -9.93
N LEU A 16 -5.33 5.29 -10.88
CA LEU A 16 -4.11 4.84 -11.57
C LEU A 16 -3.38 5.99 -12.27
N ALA A 17 -4.10 7.03 -12.69
CA ALA A 17 -3.54 8.22 -13.34
C ALA A 17 -2.49 8.93 -12.48
N PHE A 18 -2.60 8.89 -11.15
CA PHE A 18 -1.58 9.46 -10.27
C PHE A 18 -0.24 8.71 -10.38
N LEU A 19 -0.26 7.37 -10.46
CA LEU A 19 0.96 6.59 -10.68
C LEU A 19 1.54 6.83 -12.07
N ASN A 20 0.69 6.88 -13.10
CA ASN A 20 1.12 7.14 -14.47
C ASN A 20 1.72 8.54 -14.68
N SER A 21 1.52 9.46 -13.73
CA SER A 21 2.11 10.80 -13.75
C SER A 21 3.51 10.87 -13.13
N LEU A 22 4.02 9.77 -12.59
CA LEU A 22 5.34 9.69 -11.98
C LEU A 22 6.35 9.12 -12.97
N ASP A 23 7.60 9.57 -12.84
CA ASP A 23 8.74 8.85 -13.38
C ASP A 23 9.01 7.65 -12.45
N LEU A 24 8.74 6.44 -12.93
CA LEU A 24 8.78 5.22 -12.11
C LEU A 24 10.18 4.57 -12.17
N ASP A 25 11.20 5.30 -11.70
CA ASP A 25 12.60 4.86 -11.73
C ASP A 25 12.90 3.76 -10.70
N THR A 26 12.26 3.84 -9.53
CA THR A 26 12.46 2.89 -8.42
C THR A 26 11.25 1.98 -8.20
N GLY A 27 10.20 2.18 -8.98
CA GLY A 27 9.00 1.36 -8.99
C GLY A 27 8.10 1.54 -7.77
N VAL A 28 7.15 0.64 -7.64
CA VAL A 28 6.11 0.64 -6.60
C VAL A 28 6.32 -0.52 -5.65
N LEU A 29 6.26 -0.26 -4.34
CA LEU A 29 6.22 -1.29 -3.32
C LEU A 29 4.76 -1.66 -2.99
N ASP A 30 4.37 -2.92 -3.18
CA ASP A 30 3.12 -3.49 -2.64
C ASP A 30 3.45 -4.15 -1.31
N LEU A 31 3.19 -3.44 -0.19
CA LEU A 31 3.59 -3.83 1.16
C LEU A 31 2.49 -4.64 1.85
N ALA A 32 2.87 -5.75 2.50
CA ALA A 32 1.93 -6.75 3.02
C ALA A 32 0.97 -7.19 1.91
N CYS A 33 1.54 -7.54 0.76
CA CYS A 33 0.84 -7.72 -0.51
C CYS A 33 -0.08 -8.95 -0.53
N GLY A 34 0.08 -9.91 0.40
CA GLY A 34 -0.60 -11.20 0.38
C GLY A 34 -0.39 -11.87 -0.97
N ARG A 35 -1.46 -12.28 -1.63
CA ARG A 35 -1.39 -12.88 -2.98
C ARG A 35 -1.24 -11.89 -4.13
N GLY A 36 -0.86 -10.65 -3.84
CA GLY A 36 -0.41 -9.67 -4.83
C GLY A 36 -1.50 -9.07 -5.72
N ARG A 37 -2.77 -9.07 -5.32
CA ARG A 37 -3.88 -8.60 -6.19
C ARG A 37 -3.67 -7.18 -6.75
N ASN A 38 -3.10 -6.28 -5.95
CA ASN A 38 -2.84 -4.90 -6.33
C ASN A 38 -1.57 -4.78 -7.18
N GLY A 39 -0.47 -5.37 -6.72
CA GLY A 39 0.79 -5.36 -7.46
C GLY A 39 0.71 -6.08 -8.80
N LEU A 40 0.01 -7.23 -8.89
CA LEU A 40 -0.21 -7.92 -10.16
C LEU A 40 -1.05 -7.09 -11.14
N PHE A 41 -2.00 -6.28 -10.64
CA PHE A 41 -2.70 -5.31 -11.47
C PHE A 41 -1.72 -4.26 -12.05
N LEU A 42 -0.82 -3.73 -11.22
CA LEU A 42 0.20 -2.77 -11.67
C LEU A 42 1.17 -3.40 -12.67
N ALA A 43 1.67 -4.61 -12.40
CA ALA A 43 2.58 -5.33 -13.31
C ALA A 43 1.94 -5.54 -14.71
N ARG A 44 0.64 -5.88 -14.78
CA ARG A 44 -0.11 -5.96 -16.05
C ARG A 44 -0.23 -4.62 -16.76
N ASN A 45 -0.16 -3.50 -16.02
CA ASN A 45 -0.11 -2.15 -16.56
C ASN A 45 1.33 -1.66 -16.82
N LYS A 46 2.32 -2.57 -16.82
CA LYS A 46 3.74 -2.31 -17.06
C LYS A 46 4.39 -1.34 -16.06
N ILE A 47 3.87 -1.31 -14.87
CA ILE A 47 4.43 -0.57 -13.73
C ILE A 47 5.35 -1.52 -12.96
N PRO A 48 6.64 -1.16 -12.73
CA PRO A 48 7.56 -1.99 -11.96
C PRO A 48 7.08 -2.13 -10.50
N VAL A 49 7.03 -3.38 -10.00
CA VAL A 49 6.53 -3.68 -8.65
C VAL A 49 7.48 -4.57 -7.86
N THR A 50 7.70 -4.20 -6.62
CA THR A 50 8.25 -5.06 -5.58
C THR A 50 7.11 -5.54 -4.68
N PHE A 51 6.93 -6.84 -4.57
CA PHE A 51 5.91 -7.48 -3.72
C PHE A 51 6.56 -7.89 -2.40
N ALA A 52 6.16 -7.31 -1.29
CA ALA A 52 6.71 -7.61 0.03
C ALA A 52 5.67 -8.22 0.95
N ASP A 53 5.95 -9.41 1.44
CA ASP A 53 5.13 -10.12 2.43
C ASP A 53 6.00 -11.11 3.22
N ARG A 54 5.53 -11.52 4.42
CA ARG A 54 6.17 -12.60 5.18
C ARG A 54 5.74 -14.00 4.74
N ASP A 55 4.61 -14.11 4.04
CA ASP A 55 4.05 -15.37 3.55
C ASP A 55 4.78 -15.82 2.28
N GLY A 56 5.73 -16.76 2.44
CA GLY A 56 6.50 -17.30 1.34
C GLY A 56 5.64 -17.98 0.28
N ASP A 57 4.60 -18.73 0.67
CA ASP A 57 3.69 -19.41 -0.27
C ASP A 57 2.92 -18.38 -1.12
N ALA A 58 2.58 -17.23 -0.53
CA ALA A 58 1.95 -16.14 -1.27
C ALA A 58 2.91 -15.52 -2.28
N LEU A 59 4.18 -15.30 -1.91
CA LEU A 59 5.22 -14.78 -2.81
C LEU A 59 5.55 -15.77 -3.93
N ASP A 60 5.64 -17.06 -3.64
CA ASP A 60 5.86 -18.11 -4.66
C ASP A 60 4.72 -18.13 -5.68
N HIS A 61 3.46 -18.01 -5.22
CA HIS A 61 2.31 -17.88 -6.10
C HIS A 61 2.38 -16.62 -7.00
N ILE A 62 2.88 -15.49 -6.47
CA ILE A 62 3.07 -14.28 -7.25
C ILE A 62 4.15 -14.52 -8.32
N ALA A 63 5.29 -15.10 -7.94
CA ALA A 63 6.39 -15.38 -8.86
C ALA A 63 5.95 -16.32 -10.00
N GLU A 64 5.20 -17.37 -9.70
CA GLU A 64 4.61 -18.26 -10.71
C GLU A 64 3.64 -17.50 -11.64
N THR A 65 2.80 -16.64 -11.08
CA THR A 65 1.84 -15.83 -11.85
C THR A 65 2.54 -14.86 -12.80
N LEU A 66 3.60 -14.17 -12.32
CA LEU A 66 4.42 -13.28 -13.14
C LEU A 66 5.08 -14.04 -14.28
N ALA A 67 5.75 -15.16 -13.97
CA ALA A 67 6.43 -15.99 -14.96
C ALA A 67 5.46 -16.51 -16.04
N ALA A 68 4.30 -17.05 -15.63
CA ALA A 68 3.29 -17.56 -16.56
C ALA A 68 2.70 -16.48 -17.48
N ALA A 69 2.67 -15.22 -17.01
CA ALA A 69 2.16 -14.08 -17.79
C ALA A 69 3.26 -13.29 -18.55
N GLY A 70 4.54 -13.67 -18.41
CA GLY A 70 5.66 -12.93 -18.98
C GLY A 70 5.78 -11.50 -18.43
N LEU A 71 5.48 -11.32 -17.14
CA LEU A 71 5.54 -10.05 -16.43
C LEU A 71 6.75 -10.00 -15.50
N ASP A 72 7.28 -8.81 -15.30
CA ASP A 72 8.37 -8.54 -14.37
C ASP A 72 7.84 -8.11 -13.02
N GLY A 73 8.58 -8.47 -11.95
CA GLY A 73 8.32 -8.06 -10.58
C GLY A 73 9.30 -8.70 -9.61
N GLU A 74 9.62 -8.02 -8.52
CA GLU A 74 10.49 -8.51 -7.45
C GLU A 74 9.63 -9.07 -6.32
N CYS A 75 9.88 -10.31 -5.88
CA CYS A 75 9.31 -10.85 -4.64
C CYS A 75 10.31 -10.69 -3.50
N TRP A 76 9.89 -10.00 -2.44
CA TRP A 76 10.73 -9.68 -1.30
C TRP A 76 10.15 -10.29 -0.02
N PRO A 77 10.70 -11.41 0.49
CA PRO A 77 10.29 -11.94 1.79
C PRO A 77 10.63 -10.95 2.90
N LEU A 78 9.61 -10.42 3.58
CA LEU A 78 9.77 -9.38 4.58
C LEU A 78 8.77 -9.55 5.71
N ASP A 79 9.28 -9.83 6.93
CA ASP A 79 8.45 -9.82 8.15
C ASP A 79 8.45 -8.43 8.77
N LEU A 80 7.33 -7.71 8.60
CA LEU A 80 7.13 -6.36 9.12
C LEU A 80 6.92 -6.30 10.64
N GLU A 81 6.75 -7.45 11.29
CA GLU A 81 6.53 -7.58 12.73
C GLU A 81 7.78 -8.09 13.46
N ALA A 82 8.90 -8.32 12.77
CA ALA A 82 10.14 -8.80 13.33
C ALA A 82 10.85 -7.83 14.31
N GLY A 83 10.23 -6.68 14.58
CA GLY A 83 10.70 -5.72 15.60
C GLY A 83 11.84 -4.79 15.15
N ASP A 84 12.27 -4.87 13.91
CA ASP A 84 13.34 -4.04 13.37
C ASP A 84 12.76 -2.76 12.73
N VAL A 85 13.04 -1.60 13.34
CA VAL A 85 12.57 -0.29 12.84
C VAL A 85 13.20 0.10 11.49
N GLY A 86 14.22 -0.63 11.02
CA GLY A 86 14.95 -0.35 9.78
C GLY A 86 14.59 -1.21 8.58
N LEU A 87 13.49 -1.96 8.62
CA LEU A 87 13.14 -2.96 7.60
C LEU A 87 13.10 -2.45 6.15
N LEU A 88 12.73 -1.18 5.95
CA LEU A 88 12.73 -0.52 4.63
C LEU A 88 13.97 0.35 4.40
N ALA A 89 14.94 0.36 5.34
CA ALA A 89 16.13 1.21 5.23
C ALA A 89 16.98 0.83 4.02
N GLY A 90 17.49 1.84 3.32
CA GLY A 90 18.31 1.65 2.11
C GLY A 90 17.51 1.38 0.84
N ARG A 91 16.18 1.24 0.92
CA ARG A 91 15.30 1.14 -0.26
C ARG A 91 14.47 2.42 -0.42
N SER A 92 14.22 2.80 -1.66
CA SER A 92 13.42 3.96 -2.01
C SER A 92 12.48 3.61 -3.14
N PHE A 93 11.24 4.09 -3.07
CA PHE A 93 10.19 3.78 -4.02
C PHE A 93 9.49 5.04 -4.52
N ASP A 94 9.01 4.99 -5.75
CA ASP A 94 8.19 6.05 -6.35
C ASP A 94 6.81 6.10 -5.73
N ALA A 95 6.29 4.93 -5.36
CA ALA A 95 5.06 4.84 -4.59
C ALA A 95 5.07 3.61 -3.67
N VAL A 96 4.25 3.65 -2.63
CA VAL A 96 3.99 2.52 -1.73
C VAL A 96 2.50 2.29 -1.64
N LEU A 97 2.10 1.02 -1.75
CA LEU A 97 0.74 0.54 -1.54
C LEU A 97 0.66 -0.17 -0.19
N VAL A 98 -0.34 0.15 0.61
CA VAL A 98 -0.67 -0.56 1.85
C VAL A 98 -2.17 -0.80 1.90
N PHE A 99 -2.59 -2.06 1.82
CA PHE A 99 -4.01 -2.41 1.82
C PHE A 99 -4.34 -3.48 2.88
N ASN A 100 -5.37 -3.21 3.68
CA ASN A 100 -5.85 -4.10 4.74
C ASN A 100 -4.79 -4.48 5.79
N TYR A 101 -3.79 -3.62 5.97
CA TYR A 101 -2.70 -3.82 6.91
C TYR A 101 -2.50 -2.57 7.76
N LEU A 102 -2.21 -2.73 9.04
CA LEU A 102 -1.88 -1.65 9.96
C LEU A 102 -0.83 -2.10 10.96
N HIS A 103 0.33 -1.50 10.87
CA HIS A 103 1.38 -1.59 11.90
C HIS A 103 1.93 -0.19 12.14
N ARG A 104 1.58 0.40 13.29
CA ARG A 104 1.82 1.82 13.57
C ARG A 104 3.28 2.21 13.58
N LEU A 105 4.16 1.31 13.99
CA LEU A 105 5.60 1.56 14.01
C LEU A 105 6.22 1.73 12.61
N LEU A 106 5.51 1.32 11.56
CA LEU A 106 5.99 1.45 10.18
C LEU A 106 5.73 2.81 9.55
N PHE A 107 4.90 3.68 10.11
CA PHE A 107 4.57 4.94 9.43
C PHE A 107 5.81 5.77 9.10
N ASP A 108 6.76 5.90 10.04
CA ASP A 108 7.99 6.66 9.79
C ASP A 108 8.87 5.99 8.74
N SER A 109 8.99 4.66 8.77
CA SER A 109 9.74 3.88 7.77
C SER A 109 9.11 3.97 6.38
N LEU A 110 7.75 3.92 6.28
CA LEU A 110 7.02 4.12 5.03
C LEU A 110 7.27 5.52 4.45
N ARG A 111 7.18 6.54 5.30
CA ARG A 111 7.44 7.92 4.90
C ARG A 111 8.87 8.11 4.42
N ALA A 112 9.85 7.46 5.07
CA ALA A 112 11.25 7.50 4.68
C ALA A 112 11.50 6.78 3.35
N ALA A 113 10.88 5.61 3.13
CA ALA A 113 11.07 4.80 1.93
C ALA A 113 10.43 5.38 0.66
N ILE A 114 9.56 6.36 0.77
CA ILE A 114 8.98 7.04 -0.39
C ILE A 114 9.87 8.22 -0.77
N ARG A 115 10.28 8.31 -2.05
CA ARG A 115 11.09 9.43 -2.54
C ARG A 115 10.32 10.76 -2.49
N PRO A 116 11.00 11.92 -2.46
CA PRO A 116 10.34 13.22 -2.63
C PRO A 116 9.51 13.27 -3.92
N GLY A 117 8.27 13.76 -3.83
CA GLY A 117 7.31 13.75 -4.94
C GLY A 117 6.59 12.42 -5.16
N GLY A 118 7.03 11.34 -4.48
CA GLY A 118 6.39 10.02 -4.57
C GLY A 118 5.07 9.94 -3.81
N LEU A 119 4.37 8.82 -3.96
CA LEU A 119 2.99 8.64 -3.51
C LEU A 119 2.86 7.52 -2.47
N ILE A 120 1.89 7.67 -1.59
CA ILE A 120 1.35 6.58 -0.80
C ILE A 120 -0.12 6.35 -1.15
N PHE A 121 -0.50 5.08 -1.34
CA PHE A 121 -1.87 4.60 -1.39
C PHE A 121 -2.10 3.75 -0.15
N TYR A 122 -2.92 4.20 0.75
CA TYR A 122 -3.18 3.49 2.00
C TYR A 122 -4.68 3.29 2.19
N GLU A 123 -5.13 2.05 2.38
CA GLU A 123 -6.51 1.71 2.75
C GLU A 123 -6.49 0.63 3.82
N THR A 124 -7.13 0.89 4.97
CA THR A 124 -7.33 -0.14 5.97
C THR A 124 -8.57 0.15 6.84
N PHE A 125 -8.88 -0.77 7.74
CA PHE A 125 -10.09 -0.73 8.55
C PHE A 125 -10.00 0.28 9.68
N THR A 126 -11.14 0.90 10.01
CA THR A 126 -11.29 1.77 11.18
C THR A 126 -11.94 1.03 12.37
N LEU A 127 -11.95 1.65 13.56
CA LEU A 127 -12.60 1.09 14.75
C LEU A 127 -14.09 0.74 14.53
N GLN A 128 -14.75 1.40 13.57
CA GLN A 128 -16.13 1.12 13.20
C GLN A 128 -16.31 -0.25 12.53
N GLN A 129 -15.23 -0.86 12.02
CA GLN A 129 -15.25 -2.19 11.39
C GLN A 129 -15.78 -3.27 12.32
N ARG A 130 -15.63 -3.11 13.64
CA ARG A 130 -16.17 -4.04 14.64
C ARG A 130 -17.66 -4.30 14.50
N LYS A 131 -18.42 -3.40 13.87
CA LYS A 131 -19.86 -3.54 13.60
C LYS A 131 -20.14 -4.48 12.43
N PHE A 132 -19.13 -4.72 11.56
CA PHE A 132 -19.27 -5.47 10.33
C PHE A 132 -18.51 -6.81 10.35
N GLY A 133 -17.58 -7.00 11.28
CA GLY A 133 -16.79 -8.23 11.39
C GLY A 133 -15.33 -7.99 11.75
N LYS A 134 -14.48 -8.93 11.37
CA LYS A 134 -13.03 -8.85 11.61
C LYS A 134 -12.37 -7.73 10.79
N PRO A 135 -11.23 -7.18 11.27
CA PRO A 135 -10.59 -7.44 12.56
C PRO A 135 -11.33 -6.78 13.73
N HIS A 136 -11.18 -7.32 14.96
CA HIS A 136 -11.77 -6.75 16.16
C HIS A 136 -10.76 -6.05 17.07
N SER A 137 -9.46 -6.42 16.98
CA SER A 137 -8.42 -5.80 17.80
C SER A 137 -8.16 -4.35 17.39
N ALA A 138 -8.10 -3.45 18.36
CA ALA A 138 -7.75 -2.04 18.13
C ALA A 138 -6.34 -1.86 17.56
N ALA A 139 -5.45 -2.85 17.72
CA ALA A 139 -4.12 -2.83 17.13
C ALA A 139 -4.17 -2.78 15.59
N PHE A 140 -5.19 -3.38 14.99
CA PHE A 140 -5.37 -3.46 13.52
C PHE A 140 -6.44 -2.51 12.98
N LEU A 141 -6.93 -1.57 13.81
CA LEU A 141 -8.01 -0.65 13.45
C LEU A 141 -7.56 0.79 13.68
N LEU A 142 -7.72 1.62 12.67
CA LEU A 142 -7.45 3.05 12.73
C LEU A 142 -8.45 3.76 13.66
N ARG A 143 -7.95 4.70 14.43
CA ARG A 143 -8.78 5.70 15.10
C ARG A 143 -9.26 6.74 14.10
N GLY A 144 -10.28 7.51 14.46
CA GLY A 144 -10.78 8.60 13.61
C GLY A 144 -9.66 9.58 13.22
N ASN A 145 -9.57 9.91 11.95
CA ASN A 145 -8.56 10.78 11.33
C ASN A 145 -7.09 10.32 11.47
N GLU A 146 -6.80 9.18 12.09
CA GLU A 146 -5.42 8.73 12.36
C GLU A 146 -4.58 8.65 11.08
N LEU A 147 -5.14 8.11 9.99
CA LEU A 147 -4.43 7.99 8.74
C LEU A 147 -4.07 9.37 8.16
N ARG A 148 -5.00 10.32 8.21
CA ARG A 148 -4.76 11.69 7.73
C ARG A 148 -3.72 12.42 8.58
N GLU A 149 -3.70 12.20 9.90
CA GLU A 149 -2.72 12.82 10.79
C GLU A 149 -1.29 12.35 10.52
N HIS A 150 -1.08 11.08 10.16
CA HIS A 150 0.23 10.56 9.82
C HIS A 150 0.83 11.19 8.56
N PHE A 151 0.00 11.72 7.66
CA PHE A 151 0.43 12.35 6.39
C PHE A 151 -0.01 13.83 6.29
N ARG A 152 -0.27 14.50 7.41
CA ARG A 152 -0.80 15.88 7.45
C ARG A 152 0.10 16.93 6.78
N ASP A 153 1.40 16.68 6.71
CA ASP A 153 2.41 17.52 6.07
C ASP A 153 2.66 17.16 4.59
N TRP A 154 1.91 16.18 4.06
CA TRP A 154 1.93 15.79 2.66
C TRP A 154 0.75 16.42 1.91
N GLU A 155 0.86 16.52 0.59
CA GLU A 155 -0.26 16.90 -0.27
C GLU A 155 -1.29 15.76 -0.30
N ILE A 156 -2.45 15.95 0.32
CA ILE A 156 -3.54 14.97 0.31
C ILE A 156 -4.28 15.08 -1.03
N LEU A 157 -4.16 14.07 -1.88
CA LEU A 157 -4.80 13.98 -3.19
C LEU A 157 -6.18 13.33 -3.11
N HIS A 158 -6.36 12.42 -2.17
CA HIS A 158 -7.62 11.73 -1.88
C HIS A 158 -7.69 11.36 -0.40
N TYR A 159 -8.85 11.50 0.20
CA TYR A 159 -9.13 11.01 1.54
C TYR A 159 -10.60 10.65 1.68
N PHE A 160 -10.86 9.48 2.23
CA PHE A 160 -12.17 9.04 2.67
C PHE A 160 -12.04 8.29 3.99
N GLU A 161 -12.95 8.55 4.92
CA GLU A 161 -13.15 7.76 6.13
C GLU A 161 -14.64 7.57 6.35
N GLY A 162 -15.09 6.32 6.41
CA GLY A 162 -16.50 6.04 6.55
C GLY A 162 -16.86 4.57 6.37
N GLN A 163 -18.16 4.35 6.20
CA GLN A 163 -18.73 3.03 5.99
C GLN A 163 -19.09 2.84 4.52
N LEU A 164 -18.79 1.67 3.98
CA LEU A 164 -19.20 1.22 2.67
C LEU A 164 -20.31 0.17 2.82
N ALA A 165 -21.24 0.15 1.88
CA ALA A 165 -22.40 -0.77 1.92
C ALA A 165 -22.10 -2.13 1.26
N ASN A 166 -21.33 -2.14 0.17
CA ASN A 166 -21.10 -3.34 -0.64
C ASN A 166 -19.60 -3.53 -0.96
N PRO A 167 -18.90 -4.44 -0.29
CA PRO A 167 -19.31 -5.13 0.93
C PRO A 167 -19.38 -4.19 2.13
N ALA A 168 -20.26 -4.51 3.09
CA ALA A 168 -20.41 -3.71 4.29
C ALA A 168 -19.10 -3.72 5.11
N ARG A 169 -18.47 -2.56 5.26
CA ARG A 169 -17.18 -2.39 5.95
C ARG A 169 -16.96 -0.94 6.34
N ALA A 170 -16.09 -0.71 7.31
CA ALA A 170 -15.68 0.63 7.72
C ALA A 170 -14.18 0.78 7.52
N ILE A 171 -13.79 1.74 6.69
CA ILE A 171 -12.42 1.97 6.26
C ILE A 171 -12.04 3.45 6.37
N ALA A 172 -10.73 3.69 6.39
CA ALA A 172 -10.16 4.95 5.93
C ALA A 172 -9.21 4.66 4.78
N ASN A 173 -9.22 5.52 3.76
CA ASN A 173 -8.26 5.46 2.68
C ASN A 173 -7.73 6.85 2.32
N LEU A 174 -6.51 6.85 1.78
CA LEU A 174 -5.77 8.07 1.50
C LEU A 174 -4.84 7.83 0.31
N ILE A 175 -4.73 8.85 -0.55
CA ILE A 175 -3.62 9.03 -1.47
C ILE A 175 -2.96 10.34 -1.11
N ALA A 176 -1.65 10.30 -0.83
CA ALA A 176 -0.90 11.50 -0.50
C ALA A 176 0.43 11.52 -1.26
N ARG A 177 0.86 12.72 -1.62
CA ARG A 177 2.14 12.98 -2.27
C ARG A 177 3.12 13.54 -1.26
N LYS A 178 4.30 12.91 -1.17
CA LYS A 178 5.39 13.43 -0.36
C LYS A 178 5.88 14.76 -0.95
N PRO A 179 6.10 15.79 -0.13
CA PRO A 179 6.67 17.05 -0.60
C PRO A 179 7.95 16.81 -1.40
N SER A 180 8.09 17.46 -2.56
CA SER A 180 9.35 17.52 -3.27
C SER A 180 10.36 18.27 -2.39
N GLN A 181 11.63 17.84 -2.38
CA GLN A 181 12.63 18.65 -1.71
C GLN A 181 12.63 20.02 -2.37
N GLY A 182 12.22 21.04 -1.62
CA GLY A 182 12.20 22.39 -2.11
C GLY A 182 13.59 22.75 -2.61
N THR A 183 13.68 23.24 -3.84
CA THR A 183 14.82 24.02 -4.28
C THR A 183 14.90 25.20 -3.31
N SER A 184 15.83 25.14 -2.35
CA SER A 184 16.16 26.30 -1.53
C SER A 184 16.47 27.42 -2.50
N ARG A 185 15.50 28.35 -2.69
CA ARG A 185 15.80 29.62 -3.36
C ARG A 185 16.77 30.34 -2.43
N GLN A 186 18.02 30.40 -2.84
CA GLN A 186 18.98 31.38 -2.33
C GLN A 186 18.51 32.80 -2.67
#